data_b0e9474028d40dd83e59b25776f95a38
#
_entry.id   b0e9474028d40dd83e59b25776f95a38
#
_cell.length_a   1.000
_cell.length_b   1.000
_cell.length_c   1.000
_cell.angle_alpha   90.00
_cell.angle_beta   90.00
_cell.angle_gamma   90.00
#
_symmetry.space_group_name_H-M   'P 1'
#
loop_
_entity.id
_entity.type
_entity.pdbx_description
1 polymer ?
#
loop_
_entity_poly.entity_id
_entity_poly.type
_entity_poly.pdbx_seq_one_letter_code
_entity_poly.pdbx_strand_id
1 'polypeptide(L)'
;MRRTVQWLLVGAIVLDIAYWSIWFIDRDVIASEHTQAYYDFENAFPLADLWLGIACLCALVTLTRRTPMALFWLIAAGSSGLYLFGMDLLYDLEHGIFTSGGGGVFEAFVVAVTLVFSLTVLRFAWTRRAELLGG
;
A
#
# COMPACT_ATOMS: atom_id res chain seq x y z
N MET A 1 10.81 -4.89 16.24
CA MET A 1 9.72 -5.30 15.33
C MET A 1 8.48 -4.39 15.39
N ARG A 2 7.90 -4.06 16.57
CA ARG A 2 6.78 -3.11 16.68
C ARG A 2 7.10 -1.73 16.08
N ARG A 3 8.25 -1.13 16.42
CA ARG A 3 8.71 0.14 15.85
C ARG A 3 8.91 0.06 14.34
N THR A 4 9.41 -1.06 13.84
CA THR A 4 9.56 -1.28 12.40
C THR A 4 8.23 -1.24 11.70
N VAL A 5 7.20 -1.92 12.24
CA VAL A 5 5.84 -1.89 11.67
C VAL A 5 5.25 -0.49 11.74
N GLN A 6 5.45 0.25 12.83
CA GLN A 6 5.00 1.65 12.91
C GLN A 6 5.63 2.52 11.81
N TRP A 7 6.94 2.37 11.54
CA TRP A 7 7.60 3.09 10.46
C TRP A 7 7.13 2.66 9.08
N LEU A 8 6.81 1.38 8.87
CA LEU A 8 6.22 0.89 7.63
C LEU A 8 4.83 1.49 7.39
N LEU A 9 4.00 1.58 8.43
CA LEU A 9 2.69 2.23 8.35
C LEU A 9 2.80 3.73 8.01
N VAL A 10 3.73 4.44 8.65
CA VAL A 10 4.02 5.85 8.32
C VAL A 10 4.50 5.98 6.88
N GLY A 11 5.42 5.14 6.46
CA GLY A 11 5.94 5.13 5.09
C GLY A 11 4.85 4.87 4.05
N ALA A 12 3.94 3.92 4.31
CA ALA A 12 2.81 3.62 3.43
C ALA A 12 1.87 4.84 3.31
N ILE A 13 1.52 5.49 4.43
CA ILE A 13 0.67 6.69 4.42
C ILE A 13 1.34 7.83 3.63
N VAL A 14 2.63 8.06 3.86
CA VAL A 14 3.37 9.12 3.16
C VAL A 14 3.46 8.84 1.66
N LEU A 15 3.75 7.59 1.29
CA LEU A 15 3.82 7.18 -0.12
C LEU A 15 2.46 7.35 -0.82
N ASP A 16 1.38 6.92 -0.18
CA ASP A 16 0.01 7.03 -0.69
C ASP A 16 -0.38 8.51 -0.91
N ILE A 17 -0.18 9.36 0.09
CA ILE A 17 -0.46 10.80 -0.04
C ILE A 17 0.40 11.44 -1.13
N ALA A 18 1.70 11.12 -1.19
CA ALA A 18 2.60 11.68 -2.19
C ALA A 18 2.21 11.24 -3.60
N TYR A 19 1.95 9.94 -3.81
CA TYR A 19 1.57 9.38 -5.10
C TYR A 19 0.31 10.07 -5.65
N TRP A 20 -0.78 10.10 -4.87
CA TRP A 20 -2.04 10.70 -5.33
C TRP A 20 -1.97 12.22 -5.42
N SER A 21 -1.17 12.88 -4.60
CA SER A 21 -0.92 14.32 -4.75
C SER A 21 -0.27 14.63 -6.09
N ILE A 22 0.77 13.88 -6.46
CA ILE A 22 1.44 14.05 -7.75
C ILE A 22 0.51 13.68 -8.90
N TRP A 23 -0.23 12.56 -8.80
CA TRP A 23 -1.17 12.12 -9.82
C TRP A 23 -2.23 13.17 -10.17
N PHE A 24 -2.80 13.83 -9.16
CA PHE A 24 -3.82 14.86 -9.39
C PHE A 24 -3.25 16.23 -9.80
N ILE A 25 -1.99 16.51 -9.51
CA ILE A 25 -1.32 17.76 -9.93
C ILE A 25 -0.73 17.61 -11.33
N ASP A 26 0.07 16.57 -11.55
CA ASP A 26 0.76 16.31 -12.83
C ASP A 26 1.07 14.81 -12.95
N ARG A 27 0.11 14.05 -13.45
CA ARG A 27 0.23 12.58 -13.58
C ARG A 27 1.33 12.14 -14.54
N ASP A 28 1.73 12.99 -15.48
CA ASP A 28 2.77 12.66 -16.47
C ASP A 28 4.14 12.43 -15.81
N VAL A 29 4.32 12.93 -14.59
CA VAL A 29 5.56 12.73 -13.81
C VAL A 29 5.72 11.28 -13.33
N ILE A 30 4.62 10.60 -13.00
CA ILE A 30 4.65 9.25 -12.40
C ILE A 30 3.96 8.18 -13.25
N ALA A 31 3.22 8.58 -14.30
CA ALA A 31 2.55 7.62 -15.17
C ALA A 31 3.57 6.74 -15.90
N SER A 32 3.38 5.44 -15.84
CA SER A 32 4.22 4.45 -16.53
C SER A 32 3.89 4.35 -18.01
N GLU A 33 2.66 4.71 -18.40
CA GLU A 33 2.18 4.83 -19.78
C GLU A 33 1.30 6.06 -19.96
N HIS A 34 1.18 6.53 -21.21
CA HIS A 34 0.36 7.69 -21.58
C HIS A 34 -0.82 7.28 -22.48
N THR A 35 -1.45 6.14 -22.18
CA THR A 35 -2.64 5.65 -22.89
C THR A 35 -3.90 5.94 -22.07
N GLN A 36 -5.04 6.12 -22.74
CA GLN A 36 -6.32 6.33 -22.06
C GLN A 36 -6.68 5.12 -21.19
N ALA A 37 -6.40 3.91 -21.68
CA ALA A 37 -6.68 2.67 -20.93
C ALA A 37 -5.90 2.61 -19.61
N TYR A 38 -4.62 3.02 -19.61
CA TYR A 38 -3.81 3.10 -18.41
C TYR A 38 -4.37 4.14 -17.41
N TYR A 39 -4.72 5.33 -17.89
CA TYR A 39 -5.33 6.34 -17.03
C TYR A 39 -6.68 5.91 -16.45
N ASP A 40 -7.50 5.22 -17.22
CA ASP A 40 -8.79 4.71 -16.73
C ASP A 40 -8.59 3.62 -15.66
N PHE A 41 -7.58 2.77 -15.82
CA PHE A 41 -7.18 1.78 -14.83
C PHE A 41 -6.70 2.45 -13.54
N GLU A 42 -5.72 3.36 -13.62
CA GLU A 42 -5.18 4.08 -12.46
C GLU A 42 -6.25 4.88 -11.71
N ASN A 43 -7.17 5.53 -12.44
CA ASN A 43 -8.26 6.30 -11.83
C ASN A 43 -9.29 5.44 -11.06
N ALA A 44 -9.20 4.11 -11.12
CA ALA A 44 -10.00 3.22 -10.29
C ALA A 44 -9.45 3.05 -8.86
N PHE A 45 -8.18 3.41 -8.62
CA PHE A 45 -7.50 3.15 -7.34
C PHE A 45 -7.67 4.21 -6.24
N PRO A 46 -7.87 5.52 -6.49
CA PRO A 46 -7.79 6.54 -5.44
C PRO A 46 -8.65 6.24 -4.21
N LEU A 47 -9.84 5.70 -4.40
CA LEU A 47 -10.73 5.35 -3.29
C LEU A 47 -10.27 4.11 -2.54
N ALA A 48 -9.71 3.13 -3.24
CA ALA A 48 -9.17 1.91 -2.65
C ALA A 48 -7.90 2.21 -1.84
N ASP A 49 -7.02 3.05 -2.37
CA ASP A 49 -5.80 3.51 -1.68
C ASP A 49 -6.13 4.41 -0.51
N LEU A 50 -7.14 5.28 -0.62
CA LEU A 50 -7.65 6.04 0.53
C LEU A 50 -8.09 5.11 1.67
N TRP A 51 -8.76 4.00 1.34
CA TRP A 51 -9.11 2.99 2.34
C TRP A 51 -7.87 2.35 2.97
N LEU A 52 -6.87 2.00 2.17
CA LEU A 52 -5.58 1.49 2.66
C LEU A 52 -4.92 2.52 3.59
N GLY A 53 -4.86 3.79 3.19
CA GLY A 53 -4.33 4.88 4.00
C GLY A 53 -5.05 5.04 5.34
N ILE A 54 -6.39 4.99 5.35
CA ILE A 54 -7.21 5.02 6.57
C ILE A 54 -6.90 3.81 7.46
N ALA A 55 -6.83 2.61 6.89
CA ALA A 55 -6.51 1.40 7.64
C ALA A 55 -5.10 1.47 8.24
N CYS A 56 -4.11 1.99 7.51
CA CYS A 56 -2.76 2.22 8.00
C CYS A 56 -2.73 3.24 9.16
N LEU A 57 -3.47 4.34 9.04
CA LEU A 57 -3.56 5.37 10.09
C LEU A 57 -4.20 4.80 11.36
N CYS A 58 -5.32 4.09 11.23
CA CYS A 58 -5.98 3.43 12.35
C CYS A 58 -5.10 2.36 12.99
N ALA A 59 -4.37 1.57 12.17
CA ALA A 59 -3.38 0.60 12.66
C ALA A 59 -2.27 1.28 13.46
N LEU A 60 -1.71 2.38 12.95
CA LEU A 60 -0.67 3.16 13.61
C LEU A 60 -1.13 3.71 14.97
N VAL A 61 -2.31 4.34 15.00
CA VAL A 61 -2.88 4.92 16.21
C VAL A 61 -3.18 3.84 17.25
N THR A 62 -3.87 2.77 16.87
CA THR A 62 -4.25 1.69 17.79
C THR A 62 -3.05 0.89 18.26
N LEU A 63 -2.06 0.66 17.40
CA LEU A 63 -0.80 0.03 17.77
C LEU A 63 0.01 0.89 18.75
N THR A 64 0.03 2.20 18.54
CA THR A 64 0.72 3.15 19.45
C THR A 64 0.04 3.22 20.80
N ARG A 65 -1.29 3.27 20.82
CA ARG A 65 -2.11 3.30 22.04
C ARG A 65 -2.24 1.93 22.73
N ARG A 66 -1.69 0.87 22.13
CA ARG A 66 -1.74 -0.51 22.64
C ARG A 66 -3.16 -1.03 22.86
N THR A 67 -4.08 -0.70 21.97
CA THR A 67 -5.46 -1.21 22.05
C THR A 67 -5.61 -2.52 21.27
N PRO A 68 -6.52 -3.42 21.67
CA PRO A 68 -6.79 -4.67 20.95
C PRO A 68 -7.22 -4.46 19.49
N MET A 69 -7.79 -3.30 19.17
CA MET A 69 -8.17 -2.91 17.81
C MET A 69 -6.97 -2.85 16.84
N ALA A 70 -5.74 -2.80 17.37
CA ALA A 70 -4.54 -2.85 16.53
C ALA A 70 -4.49 -4.11 15.66
N LEU A 71 -4.92 -5.26 16.18
CA LEU A 71 -4.97 -6.51 15.40
C LEU A 71 -5.88 -6.39 14.19
N PHE A 72 -7.09 -5.86 14.39
CA PHE A 72 -8.07 -5.66 13.31
C PHE A 72 -7.52 -4.75 12.22
N TRP A 73 -7.01 -3.58 12.60
CA TRP A 73 -6.53 -2.59 11.63
C TRP A 73 -5.26 -3.01 10.91
N LEU A 74 -4.35 -3.76 11.57
CA LEU A 74 -3.17 -4.33 10.92
C LEU A 74 -3.56 -5.38 9.86
N ILE A 75 -4.55 -6.23 10.17
CA ILE A 75 -5.06 -7.20 9.18
C ILE A 75 -5.75 -6.46 8.03
N ALA A 76 -6.56 -5.45 8.32
CA ALA A 76 -7.22 -4.64 7.29
C ALA A 76 -6.20 -3.98 6.36
N ALA A 77 -5.18 -3.29 6.90
CA ALA A 77 -4.13 -2.63 6.13
C ALA A 77 -3.32 -3.63 5.29
N GLY A 78 -2.85 -4.73 5.90
CA GLY A 78 -2.05 -5.72 5.17
C GLY A 78 -2.84 -6.47 4.10
N SER A 79 -4.12 -6.78 4.35
CA SER A 79 -4.99 -7.44 3.37
C SER A 79 -5.36 -6.52 2.20
N SER A 80 -5.65 -5.26 2.47
CA SER A 80 -5.92 -4.26 1.42
C SER A 80 -4.70 -4.05 0.53
N GLY A 81 -3.50 -3.92 1.12
CA GLY A 81 -2.27 -3.80 0.35
C GLY A 81 -1.99 -5.04 -0.49
N LEU A 82 -2.24 -6.25 0.02
CA LEU A 82 -2.06 -7.49 -0.74
C LEU A 82 -3.04 -7.60 -1.91
N TYR A 83 -4.28 -7.13 -1.73
CA TYR A 83 -5.28 -7.09 -2.79
C TYR A 83 -4.87 -6.11 -3.90
N LEU A 84 -4.47 -4.89 -3.55
CA LEU A 84 -3.99 -3.89 -4.50
C LEU A 84 -2.74 -4.37 -5.24
N PHE A 85 -1.77 -4.93 -4.52
CA PHE A 85 -0.60 -5.58 -5.14
C PHE A 85 -0.99 -6.59 -6.22
N GLY A 86 -2.00 -7.43 -5.97
CA GLY A 86 -2.43 -8.44 -6.93
C GLY A 86 -3.04 -7.83 -8.20
N MET A 87 -3.77 -6.72 -8.07
CA MET A 87 -4.33 -6.00 -9.21
C MET A 87 -3.25 -5.32 -10.06
N ASP A 88 -2.34 -4.59 -9.42
CA ASP A 88 -1.23 -3.92 -10.11
C ASP A 88 -0.32 -4.92 -10.80
N LEU A 89 0.10 -5.97 -10.08
CA LEU A 89 0.98 -6.98 -10.64
C LEU A 89 0.40 -7.64 -11.90
N LEU A 90 -0.89 -7.99 -11.88
CA LEU A 90 -1.52 -8.63 -13.03
C LEU A 90 -1.60 -7.68 -14.22
N TYR A 91 -2.04 -6.45 -14.00
CA TYR A 91 -2.11 -5.43 -15.04
C TYR A 91 -0.74 -5.17 -15.66
N ASP A 92 0.28 -4.97 -14.85
CA ASP A 92 1.63 -4.65 -15.28
C ASP A 92 2.28 -5.78 -16.09
N LEU A 93 2.02 -7.03 -15.68
CA LEU A 93 2.49 -8.21 -16.44
C LEU A 93 1.80 -8.34 -17.78
N GLU A 94 0.49 -8.14 -17.85
CA GLU A 94 -0.30 -8.25 -19.08
C GLU A 94 0.05 -7.15 -20.09
N HIS A 95 0.38 -5.95 -19.61
CA HIS A 95 0.67 -4.78 -20.45
C HIS A 95 2.18 -4.52 -20.63
N GLY A 96 3.04 -5.33 -20.03
CA GLY A 96 4.50 -5.19 -20.18
C GLY A 96 5.05 -3.92 -19.53
N ILE A 97 4.37 -3.36 -18.53
CA ILE A 97 4.71 -2.10 -17.87
C ILE A 97 6.15 -2.11 -17.33
N PHE A 98 6.57 -3.22 -16.71
CA PHE A 98 7.91 -3.35 -16.11
C PHE A 98 9.06 -3.19 -17.11
N THR A 99 8.78 -3.30 -18.41
CA THR A 99 9.77 -3.14 -19.49
C THR A 99 9.68 -1.79 -20.19
N SER A 100 8.80 -0.88 -19.75
CA SER A 100 8.51 0.43 -20.36
C SER A 100 9.50 1.55 -19.99
N GLY A 101 10.71 1.22 -19.53
CA GLY A 101 11.74 2.20 -19.17
C GLY A 101 11.64 2.70 -17.73
N GLY A 102 11.91 4.00 -17.49
CA GLY A 102 11.97 4.56 -16.13
C GLY A 102 10.66 4.48 -15.36
N GLY A 103 9.52 4.67 -16.03
CA GLY A 103 8.18 4.50 -15.43
C GLY A 103 7.95 3.06 -14.96
N GLY A 104 8.33 2.08 -15.78
CA GLY A 104 8.21 0.66 -15.42
C GLY A 104 9.10 0.25 -14.23
N VAL A 105 10.28 0.86 -14.08
CA VAL A 105 11.15 0.65 -12.90
C VAL A 105 10.50 1.21 -11.64
N PHE A 106 9.90 2.39 -11.73
CA PHE A 106 9.17 2.99 -10.61
C PHE A 106 7.97 2.13 -10.20
N GLU A 107 7.20 1.65 -11.17
CA GLU A 107 6.06 0.76 -10.94
C GLU A 107 6.49 -0.54 -10.27
N ALA A 108 7.55 -1.19 -10.77
CA ALA A 108 8.12 -2.39 -10.15
C ALA A 108 8.53 -2.15 -8.69
N PHE A 109 9.06 -0.96 -8.39
CA PHE A 109 9.37 -0.56 -7.01
C PHE A 109 8.11 -0.45 -6.15
N VAL A 110 7.06 0.22 -6.63
CA VAL A 110 5.78 0.39 -5.90
C VAL A 110 5.16 -0.98 -5.61
N VAL A 111 5.06 -1.84 -6.62
CA VAL A 111 4.51 -3.20 -6.50
C VAL A 111 5.31 -4.03 -5.49
N ALA A 112 6.65 -4.00 -5.56
CA ALA A 112 7.51 -4.74 -4.64
C ALA A 112 7.39 -4.24 -3.19
N VAL A 113 7.37 -2.92 -2.99
CA VAL A 113 7.21 -2.31 -1.66
C VAL A 113 5.85 -2.65 -1.06
N THR A 114 4.78 -2.61 -1.85
CA THR A 114 3.42 -2.96 -1.43
C THR A 114 3.34 -4.42 -0.98
N LEU A 115 3.98 -5.35 -1.70
CA LEU A 115 4.05 -6.75 -1.30
C LEU A 115 4.79 -6.94 0.03
N VAL A 116 6.00 -6.38 0.14
CA VAL A 116 6.84 -6.50 1.35
C VAL A 116 6.15 -5.89 2.57
N PHE A 117 5.54 -4.71 2.40
CA PHE A 117 4.72 -4.06 3.42
C PHE A 117 3.59 -4.99 3.88
N SER A 118 2.77 -5.46 2.96
CA SER A 118 1.58 -6.26 3.25
C SER A 118 1.93 -7.55 3.99
N LEU A 119 2.91 -8.30 3.49
CA LEU A 119 3.35 -9.55 4.12
C LEU A 119 3.97 -9.32 5.51
N THR A 120 4.74 -8.25 5.67
CA THR A 120 5.36 -7.90 6.95
C THR A 120 4.31 -7.54 8.00
N VAL A 121 3.32 -6.72 7.61
CA VAL A 121 2.23 -6.29 8.50
C VAL A 121 1.36 -7.48 8.90
N LEU A 122 0.94 -8.32 7.95
CA LEU A 122 0.14 -9.51 8.21
C LEU A 122 0.89 -10.52 9.08
N ARG A 123 2.16 -10.79 8.78
CA ARG A 123 3.00 -11.67 9.61
C ARG A 123 3.13 -11.14 11.04
N PHE A 124 3.37 -9.85 11.20
CA PHE A 124 3.44 -9.23 12.52
C PHE A 124 2.12 -9.38 13.27
N ALA A 125 1.00 -9.02 12.64
CA ALA A 125 -0.34 -9.13 13.21
C ALA A 125 -0.61 -10.55 13.70
N TRP A 126 -0.33 -11.56 12.88
CA TRP A 126 -0.58 -12.96 13.21
C TRP A 126 0.34 -13.51 14.29
N THR A 127 1.64 -13.26 14.20
CA THR A 127 2.63 -13.77 15.16
C THR A 127 2.52 -13.11 16.53
N ARG A 128 2.01 -11.86 16.59
CA ARG A 128 1.83 -11.10 17.83
C ARG A 128 0.37 -10.97 18.27
N ARG A 129 -0.54 -11.75 17.68
CA ARG A 129 -1.99 -11.65 17.97
C ARG A 129 -2.33 -11.77 19.46
N ALA A 130 -1.68 -12.68 20.17
CA ALA A 130 -1.92 -12.85 21.61
C ALA A 130 -1.48 -11.62 22.42
N GLU A 131 -0.33 -11.02 22.09
CA GLU A 131 0.16 -9.79 22.69
C GLU A 131 -0.75 -8.60 22.36
N LEU A 132 -1.23 -8.52 21.12
CA LEU A 132 -2.10 -7.45 20.65
C LEU A 132 -3.50 -7.50 21.30
N LEU A 133 -4.01 -8.70 21.58
CA LEU A 133 -5.33 -8.90 22.20
C LEU A 133 -5.30 -8.79 23.73
N GLY A 134 -4.19 -9.12 24.37
CA GLY A 134 -4.02 -9.12 25.81
C GLY A 134 -3.38 -7.85 26.40
N GLY A 135 -3.11 -6.86 25.52
CA GLY A 135 -2.33 -5.65 25.86
C GLY A 135 -3.07 -4.49 26.48
#